data_b12e8b5cced132dc55c1127fb43c139c
#
_entry.id   b12e8b5cced132dc55c1127fb43c139c
#
_cell.length_a   1.000
_cell.length_b   1.000
_cell.length_c   1.000
_cell.angle_alpha   90.00
_cell.angle_beta   90.00
_cell.angle_gamma   90.00
#
_symmetry.space_group_name_H-M   'P 1'
#
loop_
_entity.id
_entity.type
_entity.pdbx_description
1 polymer ?
#
loop_
_entity_poly.entity_id
_entity_poly.type
_entity_poly.pdbx_seq_one_letter_code
_entity_poly.pdbx_strand_id
1 'polypeptide(L)'
;MIQCGAIAALIWMGHLTGTLTEVCLFIIAAFAAMCGLLPFLRSFNELQRDVIQCGEEHDDLIGIPNSKGEELLKVGTDGAGSLHQLAHQMVEGEGRASKEEITEAFFECFDEHWDARVETLRDAANYCPSLGIAGTMLGMGQLAGSLQADMYIADIGAAIAVMSYTTLAGGACFVLLSGLARRLTNSVAAHRKDLKYVASMFCRAGDSGSRGPRDINHFKQPGVA
;
A
#
# COMPACT_ATOMS: atom_id res chain seq x y z
N MET A 1 -2.12 22.99 4.38
CA MET A 1 -2.89 24.18 4.84
C MET A 1 -4.40 24.06 4.57
N ILE A 2 -4.85 23.60 3.40
CA ILE A 2 -6.29 23.45 3.07
C ILE A 2 -6.98 22.43 4.00
N GLN A 3 -6.31 21.33 4.37
CA GLN A 3 -6.86 20.30 5.27
C GLN A 3 -7.10 20.79 6.70
N CYS A 4 -6.22 21.64 7.24
CA CYS A 4 -6.41 22.21 8.59
C CYS A 4 -7.62 23.16 8.64
N GLY A 5 -7.87 23.92 7.56
CA GLY A 5 -9.03 24.80 7.46
C GLY A 5 -10.35 24.02 7.40
N ALA A 6 -10.39 22.91 6.67
CA ALA A 6 -11.57 22.05 6.58
C ALA A 6 -11.89 21.37 7.92
N ILE A 7 -10.87 20.89 8.64
CA ILE A 7 -11.04 20.30 9.98
C ILE A 7 -11.54 21.34 10.99
N ALA A 8 -10.96 22.55 10.98
CA ALA A 8 -11.41 23.63 11.86
C ALA A 8 -12.86 24.05 11.57
N ALA A 9 -13.26 24.13 10.29
CA ALA A 9 -14.63 24.44 9.89
C ALA A 9 -15.63 23.36 10.33
N LEU A 10 -15.26 22.08 10.25
CA LEU A 10 -16.08 20.95 10.68
C LEU A 10 -16.25 20.92 12.20
N ILE A 11 -15.19 21.21 12.97
CA ILE A 11 -15.26 21.34 14.44
C ILE A 11 -16.19 22.51 14.82
N TRP A 12 -16.06 23.64 14.13
CA TRP A 12 -16.91 24.81 14.37
C TRP A 12 -18.38 24.54 14.06
N MET A 13 -18.66 23.83 12.96
CA MET A 13 -20.02 23.40 12.58
C MET A 13 -20.63 22.41 13.59
N GLY A 14 -19.84 21.48 14.13
CA GLY A 14 -20.27 20.57 15.18
C GLY A 14 -20.65 21.25 16.48
N HIS A 15 -19.95 22.32 16.82
CA HIS A 15 -20.29 23.15 17.99
C HIS A 15 -21.64 23.85 17.82
N LEU A 16 -21.97 24.28 16.59
CA LEU A 16 -23.23 24.94 16.27
C LEU A 16 -24.44 23.98 16.25
N THR A 17 -24.22 22.71 15.92
CA THR A 17 -25.31 21.73 15.75
C THR A 17 -25.54 20.84 16.97
N GLY A 18 -24.74 20.94 18.03
CA GLY A 18 -24.83 20.07 19.21
C GLY A 18 -24.45 18.60 18.98
N THR A 19 -23.93 18.26 17.79
CA THR A 19 -23.57 16.90 17.35
C THR A 19 -22.04 16.70 17.31
N LEU A 20 -21.33 17.17 18.33
CA LEU A 20 -19.86 17.12 18.38
C LEU A 20 -19.32 15.68 18.17
N THR A 21 -20.03 14.68 18.70
CA THR A 21 -19.66 13.27 18.51
C THR A 21 -19.65 12.87 17.03
N GLU A 22 -20.72 13.22 16.30
CA GLU A 22 -20.85 12.89 14.87
C GLU A 22 -19.77 13.59 14.04
N VAL A 23 -19.46 14.83 14.34
CA VAL A 23 -18.40 15.58 13.65
C VAL A 23 -17.03 14.98 13.92
N CYS A 24 -16.71 14.62 15.16
CA CYS A 24 -15.43 13.98 15.48
C CYS A 24 -15.31 12.61 14.78
N LEU A 25 -16.36 11.79 14.79
CA LEU A 25 -16.39 10.50 14.09
C LEU A 25 -16.24 10.67 12.57
N PHE A 26 -16.92 11.69 12.01
CA PHE A 26 -16.80 11.99 10.58
C PHE A 26 -15.38 12.42 10.22
N ILE A 27 -14.71 13.25 11.04
CA ILE A 27 -13.32 13.66 10.80
C ILE A 27 -12.38 12.43 10.82
N ILE A 28 -12.53 11.54 11.81
CA ILE A 28 -11.72 10.32 11.91
C ILE A 28 -11.96 9.42 10.69
N ALA A 29 -13.22 9.20 10.31
CA ALA A 29 -13.58 8.38 9.16
C ALA A 29 -13.09 8.99 7.83
N ALA A 30 -13.26 10.30 7.64
CA ALA A 30 -12.79 11.02 6.46
C ALA A 30 -11.27 10.98 6.35
N PHE A 31 -10.55 11.16 7.46
CA PHE A 31 -9.10 11.03 7.50
C PHE A 31 -8.65 9.61 7.13
N ALA A 32 -9.23 8.60 7.75
CA ALA A 32 -8.92 7.19 7.46
C ALA A 32 -9.21 6.83 5.99
N ALA A 33 -10.31 7.34 5.43
CA ALA A 33 -10.66 7.13 4.03
C ALA A 33 -9.69 7.84 3.08
N MET A 34 -9.40 9.12 3.29
CA MET A 34 -8.58 9.93 2.38
C MET A 34 -7.09 9.61 2.47
N CYS A 35 -6.56 9.45 3.69
CA CYS A 35 -5.13 9.25 3.91
C CYS A 35 -4.73 7.76 3.95
N GLY A 36 -5.69 6.87 4.20
CA GLY A 36 -5.44 5.43 4.30
C GLY A 36 -6.07 4.63 3.15
N LEU A 37 -7.40 4.59 3.09
CA LEU A 37 -8.12 3.68 2.18
C LEU A 37 -7.91 4.03 0.70
N LEU A 38 -7.97 5.31 0.32
CA LEU A 38 -7.78 5.73 -1.08
C LEU A 38 -6.37 5.44 -1.60
N PRO A 39 -5.28 5.79 -0.88
CA PRO A 39 -3.93 5.40 -1.28
C PRO A 39 -3.76 3.88 -1.36
N PHE A 40 -4.33 3.12 -0.41
CA PHE A 40 -4.31 1.67 -0.45
C PHE A 40 -4.97 1.12 -1.72
N LEU A 41 -6.20 1.55 -2.04
CA LEU A 41 -6.92 1.08 -3.22
C LEU A 41 -6.16 1.39 -4.53
N ARG A 42 -5.56 2.59 -4.61
CA ARG A 42 -4.71 2.95 -5.75
C ARG A 42 -3.50 2.02 -5.88
N SER A 43 -2.74 1.88 -4.80
CA SER A 43 -1.54 1.04 -4.79
C SER A 43 -1.86 -0.43 -5.03
N PHE A 44 -2.96 -0.91 -4.46
CA PHE A 44 -3.40 -2.29 -4.65
C PHE A 44 -3.86 -2.57 -6.08
N ASN A 45 -4.62 -1.64 -6.70
CA ASN A 45 -5.03 -1.77 -8.10
C ASN A 45 -3.84 -1.70 -9.06
N GLU A 46 -2.86 -0.86 -8.78
CA GLU A 46 -1.62 -0.77 -9.56
C GLU A 46 -0.83 -2.08 -9.47
N LEU A 47 -0.65 -2.60 -8.24
CA LEU A 47 0.01 -3.88 -8.04
C LEU A 47 -0.73 -5.03 -8.73
N GLN A 48 -2.07 -5.07 -8.65
CA GLN A 48 -2.84 -6.10 -9.34
C GLN A 48 -2.69 -6.04 -10.86
N ARG A 49 -2.68 -4.85 -11.44
CA ARG A 49 -2.44 -4.68 -12.87
C ARG A 49 -1.06 -5.17 -13.26
N ASP A 50 -0.05 -4.82 -12.50
CA ASP A 50 1.34 -5.25 -12.73
C ASP A 50 1.45 -6.79 -12.62
N VAL A 51 0.83 -7.39 -11.61
CA VAL A 51 0.79 -8.87 -11.45
C VAL A 51 0.10 -9.57 -12.62
N ILE A 52 -1.02 -9.02 -13.12
CA ILE A 52 -1.74 -9.59 -14.26
C ILE A 52 -0.89 -9.49 -15.52
N GLN A 53 -0.31 -8.31 -15.81
CA GLN A 53 0.55 -8.09 -16.95
C GLN A 53 1.79 -9.01 -16.91
N CYS A 54 2.47 -9.09 -15.76
CA CYS A 54 3.60 -10.01 -15.60
C CYS A 54 3.18 -11.49 -15.76
N GLY A 55 1.95 -11.85 -15.39
CA GLY A 55 1.43 -13.20 -15.57
C GLY A 55 1.21 -13.55 -17.04
N GLU A 56 0.61 -12.66 -17.81
CA GLU A 56 0.42 -12.83 -19.26
C GLU A 56 1.77 -12.93 -19.99
N GLU A 57 2.69 -12.01 -19.71
CA GLU A 57 4.03 -12.00 -20.27
C GLU A 57 4.84 -13.25 -19.87
N HIS A 58 4.67 -13.76 -18.65
CA HIS A 58 5.33 -14.97 -18.18
C HIS A 58 4.89 -16.23 -18.95
N ASP A 59 3.60 -16.33 -19.27
CA ASP A 59 3.07 -17.46 -20.06
C ASP A 59 3.62 -17.43 -21.50
N ASP A 60 3.76 -16.26 -22.08
CA ASP A 60 4.39 -16.07 -23.38
C ASP A 60 5.90 -16.43 -23.36
N LEU A 61 6.60 -16.07 -22.26
CA LEU A 61 8.01 -16.37 -22.07
C LEU A 61 8.30 -17.88 -21.89
N ILE A 62 7.42 -18.62 -21.22
CA ILE A 62 7.58 -20.08 -21.04
C ILE A 62 7.54 -20.82 -22.38
N GLY A 63 6.83 -20.30 -23.38
CA GLY A 63 6.75 -20.87 -24.72
C GLY A 63 8.03 -20.73 -25.55
N ILE A 64 8.97 -19.87 -25.13
CA ILE A 64 10.20 -19.59 -25.87
C ILE A 64 11.35 -20.47 -25.37
N PRO A 65 12.04 -21.27 -26.25
CA PRO A 65 13.17 -22.06 -25.82
C PRO A 65 14.31 -21.20 -25.30
N ASN A 66 14.92 -21.60 -24.18
CA ASN A 66 16.03 -20.88 -23.51
C ASN A 66 17.26 -20.59 -24.43
N SER A 67 17.31 -21.20 -25.63
CA SER A 67 18.34 -20.96 -26.63
C SER A 67 18.20 -19.64 -27.39
N LYS A 68 17.09 -18.89 -27.21
CA LYS A 68 16.79 -17.67 -27.94
C LYS A 68 16.67 -16.47 -26.97
N GLY A 69 17.74 -16.19 -26.23
CA GLY A 69 17.77 -15.11 -25.25
C GLY A 69 17.40 -13.73 -25.81
N GLU A 70 17.71 -13.44 -27.07
CA GLU A 70 17.31 -12.21 -27.74
C GLU A 70 15.80 -12.12 -28.03
N GLU A 71 15.14 -13.25 -28.33
CA GLU A 71 13.67 -13.28 -28.51
C GLU A 71 12.96 -13.11 -27.17
N LEU A 72 13.47 -13.70 -26.10
CA LEU A 72 12.99 -13.55 -24.73
C LEU A 72 13.00 -12.08 -24.29
N LEU A 73 14.11 -11.37 -24.55
CA LEU A 73 14.23 -9.94 -24.25
C LEU A 73 13.30 -9.09 -25.12
N LYS A 74 13.09 -9.42 -26.40
CA LYS A 74 12.17 -8.70 -27.28
C LYS A 74 10.71 -8.81 -26.82
N VAL A 75 10.27 -9.99 -26.41
CA VAL A 75 8.92 -10.18 -25.87
C VAL A 75 8.73 -9.36 -24.59
N GLY A 76 9.71 -9.35 -23.70
CA GLY A 76 9.68 -8.52 -22.50
C GLY A 76 9.67 -7.01 -22.80
N THR A 77 10.20 -6.53 -23.95
CA THR A 77 10.22 -5.11 -24.31
C THR A 77 8.92 -4.60 -24.98
N ASP A 78 8.03 -5.49 -25.39
CA ASP A 78 6.74 -5.11 -26.01
C ASP A 78 5.59 -4.96 -25.00
N GLY A 79 5.83 -5.26 -23.72
CA GLY A 79 4.85 -5.18 -22.62
C GLY A 79 4.78 -3.81 -21.93
N ALA A 80 3.96 -3.73 -20.90
CA ALA A 80 3.86 -2.58 -20.00
C ALA A 80 3.79 -3.08 -18.56
N GLY A 81 4.76 -2.74 -17.72
CA GLY A 81 4.80 -3.18 -16.32
C GLY A 81 6.22 -3.29 -15.79
N SER A 82 6.36 -3.83 -14.59
CA SER A 82 7.67 -4.00 -13.94
C SER A 82 8.58 -4.93 -14.73
N LEU A 83 8.04 -5.97 -15.35
CA LEU A 83 8.81 -6.91 -16.17
C LEU A 83 9.34 -6.24 -17.45
N HIS A 84 8.48 -5.47 -18.14
CA HIS A 84 8.88 -4.68 -19.30
C HIS A 84 10.01 -3.70 -18.96
N GLN A 85 9.90 -2.98 -17.84
CA GLN A 85 10.94 -2.06 -17.40
C GLN A 85 12.27 -2.77 -17.15
N LEU A 86 12.25 -3.94 -16.51
CA LEU A 86 13.43 -4.76 -16.28
C LEU A 86 14.07 -5.22 -17.60
N ALA A 87 13.27 -5.76 -18.52
CA ALA A 87 13.76 -6.21 -19.83
C ALA A 87 14.35 -5.08 -20.64
N HIS A 88 13.69 -3.90 -20.65
CA HIS A 88 14.18 -2.71 -21.35
C HIS A 88 15.51 -2.22 -20.77
N GLN A 89 15.65 -2.16 -19.45
CA GLN A 89 16.90 -1.79 -18.78
C GLN A 89 18.02 -2.79 -19.09
N MET A 90 17.72 -4.08 -19.19
CA MET A 90 18.71 -5.11 -19.57
C MET A 90 19.20 -4.93 -21.01
N VAL A 91 18.31 -4.56 -21.94
CA VAL A 91 18.67 -4.31 -23.35
C VAL A 91 19.49 -3.03 -23.48
N GLU A 92 19.05 -1.93 -22.86
CA GLU A 92 19.75 -0.64 -22.93
C GLU A 92 21.10 -0.65 -22.18
N GLY A 93 21.20 -1.44 -21.13
CA GLY A 93 22.39 -1.59 -20.31
C GLY A 93 23.42 -2.58 -20.88
N GLU A 94 23.10 -3.30 -21.96
CA GLU A 94 23.99 -4.29 -22.55
C GLU A 94 25.33 -3.66 -22.99
N GLY A 95 26.42 -4.15 -22.41
CA GLY A 95 27.77 -3.61 -22.63
C GLY A 95 28.20 -2.44 -21.72
N ARG A 96 27.33 -1.96 -20.82
CA ARG A 96 27.67 -0.90 -19.85
C ARG A 96 27.74 -1.39 -18.41
N ALA A 97 26.89 -2.34 -18.06
CA ALA A 97 26.84 -2.97 -16.73
C ALA A 97 26.55 -4.45 -16.87
N SER A 98 26.86 -5.23 -15.83
CA SER A 98 26.47 -6.64 -15.80
C SER A 98 24.95 -6.77 -15.63
N LYS A 99 24.36 -7.87 -16.13
CA LYS A 99 22.92 -8.11 -15.99
C LYS A 99 22.49 -8.21 -14.52
N GLU A 100 23.40 -8.70 -13.67
CA GLU A 100 23.21 -8.77 -12.23
C GLU A 100 23.13 -7.38 -11.62
N GLU A 101 24.03 -6.46 -11.98
CA GLU A 101 24.01 -5.07 -11.50
C GLU A 101 22.72 -4.34 -11.92
N ILE A 102 22.28 -4.53 -13.18
CA ILE A 102 21.04 -3.95 -13.67
C ILE A 102 19.84 -4.50 -12.88
N THR A 103 19.83 -5.82 -12.63
CA THR A 103 18.78 -6.47 -11.87
C THR A 103 18.73 -5.97 -10.43
N GLU A 104 19.89 -5.80 -9.79
CA GLU A 104 19.97 -5.29 -8.41
C GLU A 104 19.47 -3.85 -8.32
N ALA A 105 19.93 -2.97 -9.22
CA ALA A 105 19.47 -1.58 -9.29
C ALA A 105 17.96 -1.48 -9.54
N PHE A 106 17.39 -2.35 -10.40
CA PHE A 106 15.95 -2.40 -10.63
C PHE A 106 15.19 -2.77 -9.35
N PHE A 107 15.64 -3.80 -8.62
CA PHE A 107 14.97 -4.21 -7.39
C PHE A 107 15.12 -3.18 -6.26
N GLU A 108 16.21 -2.43 -6.22
CA GLU A 108 16.38 -1.32 -5.27
C GLU A 108 15.33 -0.23 -5.53
N CYS A 109 15.17 0.21 -6.78
CA CYS A 109 14.13 1.17 -7.17
C CYS A 109 12.71 0.64 -6.93
N PHE A 110 12.46 -0.64 -7.22
CA PHE A 110 11.18 -1.30 -6.97
C PHE A 110 10.84 -1.30 -5.47
N ASP A 111 11.79 -1.69 -4.64
CA ASP A 111 11.63 -1.74 -3.19
C ASP A 111 11.37 -0.33 -2.63
N GLU A 112 12.18 0.68 -3.02
CA GLU A 112 12.00 2.06 -2.59
C GLU A 112 10.60 2.60 -2.94
N HIS A 113 10.13 2.34 -4.17
CA HIS A 113 8.82 2.76 -4.62
C HIS A 113 7.68 2.16 -3.77
N TRP A 114 7.73 0.87 -3.48
CA TRP A 114 6.68 0.20 -2.72
C TRP A 114 6.79 0.45 -1.23
N ASP A 115 7.99 0.55 -0.68
CA ASP A 115 8.22 0.86 0.73
C ASP A 115 7.67 2.25 1.08
N ALA A 116 7.89 3.26 0.24
CA ALA A 116 7.33 4.59 0.43
C ALA A 116 5.79 4.59 0.50
N ARG A 117 5.13 3.75 -0.31
CA ARG A 117 3.67 3.62 -0.29
C ARG A 117 3.15 2.89 0.95
N VAL A 118 3.85 1.84 1.37
CA VAL A 118 3.52 1.11 2.59
C VAL A 118 3.72 2.00 3.82
N GLU A 119 4.79 2.79 3.85
CA GLU A 119 5.09 3.72 4.92
C GLU A 119 4.03 4.81 5.04
N THR A 120 3.59 5.40 3.92
CA THR A 120 2.47 6.36 3.90
C THR A 120 1.21 5.77 4.55
N LEU A 121 0.94 4.48 4.31
CA LEU A 121 -0.21 3.79 4.90
C LEU A 121 -0.03 3.54 6.41
N ARG A 122 1.18 3.18 6.83
CA ARG A 122 1.53 3.02 8.25
C ARG A 122 1.44 4.33 9.01
N ASP A 123 1.90 5.42 8.41
CA ASP A 123 1.79 6.75 8.99
C ASP A 123 0.33 7.15 9.16
N ALA A 124 -0.50 6.96 8.14
CA ALA A 124 -1.93 7.20 8.25
C ALA A 124 -2.56 6.37 9.38
N ALA A 125 -2.18 5.10 9.54
CA ALA A 125 -2.64 4.26 10.64
C ALA A 125 -2.20 4.83 12.01
N ASN A 126 -0.94 5.24 12.15
CA ASN A 126 -0.38 5.76 13.39
C ASN A 126 -1.03 7.08 13.84
N TYR A 127 -1.58 7.87 12.91
CA TYR A 127 -2.31 9.10 13.26
C TYR A 127 -3.73 8.83 13.78
N CYS A 128 -4.35 7.71 13.48
CA CYS A 128 -5.71 7.39 13.90
C CYS A 128 -5.92 7.38 15.42
N PRO A 129 -5.05 6.73 16.25
CA PRO A 129 -5.16 6.79 17.70
C PRO A 129 -5.02 8.23 18.25
N SER A 130 -4.13 9.02 17.66
CA SER A 130 -3.94 10.42 18.08
C SER A 130 -5.18 11.26 17.85
N LEU A 131 -5.90 11.04 16.74
CA LEU A 131 -7.20 11.66 16.48
C LEU A 131 -8.26 11.20 17.48
N GLY A 132 -8.25 9.92 17.88
CA GLY A 132 -9.12 9.39 18.93
C GLY A 132 -8.86 10.06 20.28
N ILE A 133 -7.60 10.25 20.66
CA ILE A 133 -7.20 10.96 21.89
C ILE A 133 -7.63 12.44 21.83
N ALA A 134 -7.45 13.11 20.70
CA ALA A 134 -7.90 14.50 20.53
C ALA A 134 -9.42 14.62 20.73
N GLY A 135 -10.22 13.69 20.22
CA GLY A 135 -11.66 13.60 20.47
C GLY A 135 -11.98 13.41 21.97
N THR A 136 -11.18 12.58 22.67
CA THR A 136 -11.32 12.40 24.13
C THR A 136 -11.07 13.70 24.89
N MET A 137 -10.05 14.47 24.50
CA MET A 137 -9.76 15.78 25.11
C MET A 137 -10.87 16.79 24.85
N LEU A 138 -11.49 16.78 23.66
CA LEU A 138 -12.65 17.62 23.36
C LEU A 138 -13.85 17.24 24.24
N GLY A 139 -14.12 15.95 24.43
CA GLY A 139 -15.18 15.49 25.34
C GLY A 139 -14.92 15.88 26.80
N MET A 140 -13.67 15.82 27.27
CA MET A 140 -13.31 16.32 28.61
C MET A 140 -13.52 17.84 28.75
N GLY A 141 -13.19 18.60 27.72
CA GLY A 141 -13.44 20.06 27.69
C GLY A 141 -14.94 20.38 27.76
N GLN A 142 -15.77 19.63 27.05
CA GLN A 142 -17.23 19.74 27.12
C GLN A 142 -17.77 19.42 28.51
N LEU A 143 -17.26 18.31 29.11
CA LEU A 143 -17.61 17.94 30.48
C LEU A 143 -17.25 19.02 31.49
N ALA A 144 -16.02 19.57 31.39
CA ALA A 144 -15.59 20.66 32.29
C ALA A 144 -16.44 21.93 32.14
N GLY A 145 -16.87 22.26 30.92
CA GLY A 145 -17.79 23.39 30.66
C GLY A 145 -19.18 23.18 31.26
N SER A 146 -19.72 21.95 31.16
CA SER A 146 -21.02 21.60 31.72
C SER A 146 -21.01 21.58 33.27
N LEU A 147 -19.85 21.27 33.90
CA LEU A 147 -19.69 21.33 35.35
C LEU A 147 -19.76 22.75 35.94
N GLN A 148 -19.52 23.78 35.13
CA GLN A 148 -19.62 25.21 35.55
C GLN A 148 -21.01 25.78 35.41
N ALA A 149 -21.90 25.15 34.63
CA ALA A 149 -23.30 25.52 34.47
C ALA A 149 -24.19 24.54 35.30
N ASP A 150 -25.42 24.93 35.61
CA ASP A 150 -26.35 24.02 36.28
C ASP A 150 -26.57 22.74 35.46
N MET A 151 -25.95 21.64 35.91
CA MET A 151 -25.75 20.42 35.14
C MET A 151 -27.03 19.63 34.88
N TYR A 152 -27.30 19.33 33.61
CA TYR A 152 -28.20 18.29 33.22
C TYR A 152 -27.42 16.97 33.05
N ILE A 153 -27.93 15.85 33.61
CA ILE A 153 -27.35 14.49 33.47
C ILE A 153 -27.12 14.12 31.99
N ALA A 154 -27.95 14.66 31.09
CA ALA A 154 -27.84 14.45 29.66
C ALA A 154 -26.52 14.99 29.07
N ASP A 155 -26.01 16.13 29.56
CA ASP A 155 -24.77 16.76 29.05
C ASP A 155 -23.53 15.96 29.45
N ILE A 156 -23.55 15.35 30.64
CA ILE A 156 -22.50 14.43 31.09
C ILE A 156 -22.48 13.18 30.20
N GLY A 157 -23.65 12.62 29.91
CA GLY A 157 -23.79 11.46 29.03
C GLY A 157 -23.24 11.74 27.63
N ALA A 158 -23.53 12.92 27.06
CA ALA A 158 -23.02 13.34 25.77
C ALA A 158 -21.49 13.45 25.75
N ALA A 159 -20.89 14.09 26.76
CA ALA A 159 -19.44 14.24 26.89
C ALA A 159 -18.72 12.86 27.00
N ILE A 160 -19.27 11.95 27.82
CA ILE A 160 -18.74 10.59 27.94
C ILE A 160 -18.85 9.82 26.61
N ALA A 161 -19.95 10.01 25.87
CA ALA A 161 -20.14 9.41 24.57
C ALA A 161 -19.09 9.89 23.57
N VAL A 162 -18.80 11.19 23.48
CA VAL A 162 -17.71 11.74 22.65
C VAL A 162 -16.39 11.05 22.98
N MET A 163 -16.02 11.02 24.25
CA MET A 163 -14.75 10.40 24.69
C MET A 163 -14.65 8.93 24.29
N SER A 164 -15.71 8.16 24.52
CA SER A 164 -15.69 6.72 24.29
C SER A 164 -15.70 6.38 22.80
N TYR A 165 -16.59 6.99 22.03
CA TYR A 165 -16.73 6.67 20.60
C TYR A 165 -15.55 7.14 19.76
N THR A 166 -14.96 8.30 20.08
CA THR A 166 -13.80 8.79 19.32
C THR A 166 -12.56 7.93 19.56
N THR A 167 -12.33 7.48 20.81
CA THR A 167 -11.23 6.57 21.14
C THR A 167 -11.41 5.22 20.44
N LEU A 168 -12.63 4.66 20.50
CA LEU A 168 -12.96 3.40 19.83
C LEU A 168 -12.78 3.50 18.31
N ALA A 169 -13.27 4.58 17.70
CA ALA A 169 -13.14 4.82 16.27
C ALA A 169 -11.68 4.97 15.83
N GLY A 170 -10.87 5.74 16.58
CA GLY A 170 -9.45 5.88 16.32
C GLY A 170 -8.70 4.54 16.38
N GLY A 171 -9.00 3.72 17.41
CA GLY A 171 -8.45 2.37 17.55
C GLY A 171 -8.89 1.43 16.42
N ALA A 172 -10.16 1.43 16.04
CA ALA A 172 -10.67 0.63 14.94
C ALA A 172 -10.02 1.00 13.60
N CYS A 173 -9.91 2.29 13.29
CA CYS A 173 -9.21 2.76 12.08
C CYS A 173 -7.74 2.35 12.07
N PHE A 174 -7.04 2.44 13.20
CA PHE A 174 -5.67 1.96 13.33
C PHE A 174 -5.53 0.48 12.97
N VAL A 175 -6.37 -0.39 13.54
CA VAL A 175 -6.33 -1.83 13.27
C VAL A 175 -6.62 -2.12 11.80
N LEU A 176 -7.62 -1.45 11.21
CA LEU A 176 -7.96 -1.61 9.80
C LEU A 176 -6.81 -1.20 8.88
N LEU A 177 -6.28 0.02 9.05
CA LEU A 177 -5.22 0.54 8.18
C LEU A 177 -3.91 -0.24 8.35
N SER A 178 -3.57 -0.66 9.58
CA SER A 178 -2.41 -1.52 9.83
C SER A 178 -2.57 -2.88 9.17
N GLY A 179 -3.78 -3.44 9.18
CA GLY A 179 -4.11 -4.69 8.47
C GLY A 179 -3.95 -4.55 6.95
N LEU A 180 -4.43 -3.43 6.37
CA LEU A 180 -4.28 -3.12 4.95
C LEU A 180 -2.80 -2.92 4.56
N ALA A 181 -2.03 -2.18 5.37
CA ALA A 181 -0.59 -2.01 5.15
C ALA A 181 0.15 -3.35 5.13
N ARG A 182 -0.16 -4.23 6.10
CA ARG A 182 0.42 -5.58 6.14
C ARG A 182 0.04 -6.41 4.93
N ARG A 183 -1.22 -6.32 4.48
CA ARG A 183 -1.67 -7.02 3.27
C ARG A 183 -0.93 -6.55 2.03
N LEU A 184 -0.78 -5.24 1.86
CA LEU A 184 -0.02 -4.66 0.74
C LEU A 184 1.44 -5.13 0.78
N THR A 185 2.11 -5.06 1.93
CA THR A 185 3.50 -5.55 2.10
C THR A 185 3.64 -7.01 1.68
N ASN A 186 2.71 -7.88 2.10
CA ASN A 186 2.77 -9.30 1.75
C ASN A 186 2.55 -9.53 0.25
N SER A 187 1.64 -8.78 -0.38
CA SER A 187 1.37 -8.88 -1.81
C SER A 187 2.56 -8.38 -2.65
N VAL A 188 3.19 -7.27 -2.25
CA VAL A 188 4.41 -6.76 -2.89
C VAL A 188 5.57 -7.77 -2.75
N ALA A 189 5.75 -8.36 -1.57
CA ALA A 189 6.80 -9.36 -1.35
C ALA A 189 6.58 -10.63 -2.20
N ALA A 190 5.34 -11.06 -2.40
CA ALA A 190 5.02 -12.17 -3.29
C ALA A 190 5.36 -11.81 -4.74
N HIS A 191 4.88 -10.69 -5.24
CA HIS A 191 5.16 -10.21 -6.60
C HIS A 191 6.66 -10.02 -6.87
N ARG A 192 7.39 -9.44 -5.91
CA ARG A 192 8.87 -9.33 -5.97
C ARG A 192 9.55 -10.68 -6.14
N LYS A 193 9.05 -11.70 -5.47
CA LYS A 193 9.60 -13.06 -5.59
C LYS A 193 9.40 -13.63 -6.99
N ASP A 194 8.23 -13.40 -7.58
CA ASP A 194 7.92 -13.83 -8.93
C ASP A 194 8.78 -13.09 -9.97
N LEU A 195 8.92 -11.75 -9.83
CA LEU A 195 9.83 -10.96 -10.66
C LEU A 195 11.29 -11.40 -10.54
N LYS A 196 11.78 -11.73 -9.33
CA LYS A 196 13.13 -12.28 -9.15
C LYS A 196 13.34 -13.61 -9.88
N TYR A 197 12.32 -14.45 -9.89
CA TYR A 197 12.38 -15.70 -10.64
C TYR A 197 12.56 -15.44 -12.13
N VAL A 198 11.73 -14.56 -12.72
CA VAL A 198 11.83 -14.20 -14.15
C VAL A 198 13.15 -13.49 -14.46
N ALA A 199 13.59 -12.56 -13.62
CA ALA A 199 14.90 -11.92 -13.76
C ALA A 199 16.04 -12.93 -13.82
N SER A 200 15.99 -13.98 -12.98
CA SER A 200 16.97 -15.05 -13.00
C SER A 200 16.97 -15.86 -14.31
N MET A 201 15.83 -15.95 -14.99
CA MET A 201 15.71 -16.57 -16.30
C MET A 201 16.38 -15.69 -17.38
N PHE A 202 16.16 -14.38 -17.36
CA PHE A 202 16.80 -13.43 -18.27
C PHE A 202 18.34 -13.43 -18.12
N CYS A 203 18.85 -13.46 -16.89
CA CYS A 203 20.29 -13.55 -16.66
C CYS A 203 20.90 -14.84 -17.24
N ARG A 204 20.21 -15.98 -17.06
CA ARG A 204 20.68 -17.29 -17.57
C ARG A 204 20.58 -17.44 -19.08
N ALA A 205 19.58 -16.81 -19.71
CA ALA A 205 19.41 -16.86 -21.16
C ALA A 205 20.57 -16.20 -21.92
N GLY A 206 21.24 -15.22 -21.30
CA GLY A 206 22.45 -14.60 -21.85
C GLY A 206 23.72 -15.47 -21.75
N ASP A 207 23.79 -16.36 -20.76
CA ASP A 207 24.96 -17.25 -20.54
C ASP A 207 24.91 -18.57 -21.33
N SER A 208 23.78 -18.89 -21.94
CA SER A 208 23.55 -20.19 -22.60
C SER A 208 24.20 -20.39 -23.97
N GLY A 209 25.19 -19.51 -24.32
CA GLY A 209 26.15 -19.89 -25.37
C GLY A 209 26.98 -21.13 -25.03
N SER A 210 26.88 -21.70 -23.81
CA SER A 210 27.85 -22.72 -23.33
C SER A 210 27.31 -23.95 -22.56
N ARG A 211 26.02 -24.11 -22.23
CA ARG A 211 25.60 -25.34 -21.49
C ARG A 211 24.15 -25.74 -21.75
N GLY A 212 24.01 -27.03 -22.15
CA GLY A 212 22.74 -27.69 -22.44
C GLY A 212 21.71 -27.82 -21.29
N PRO A 213 20.52 -28.35 -21.57
CA PRO A 213 19.30 -28.19 -20.75
C PRO A 213 19.36 -28.96 -19.42
N ARG A 214 19.03 -28.31 -18.33
CA ARG A 214 18.72 -28.95 -17.04
C ARG A 214 17.23 -28.86 -16.73
N ASP A 215 16.68 -30.01 -16.37
CA ASP A 215 15.29 -30.30 -16.03
C ASP A 215 14.54 -29.22 -15.24
N ILE A 216 13.40 -28.79 -15.81
CA ILE A 216 12.43 -27.91 -15.17
C ILE A 216 11.20 -28.76 -14.80
N ASN A 217 11.27 -29.51 -13.71
CA ASN A 217 10.14 -30.31 -13.21
C ASN A 217 9.82 -30.05 -11.73
N HIS A 218 9.81 -28.80 -11.27
CA HIS A 218 9.37 -28.47 -9.89
C HIS A 218 8.59 -27.15 -9.78
N PHE A 219 7.41 -27.07 -10.38
CA PHE A 219 6.43 -26.08 -9.92
C PHE A 219 5.04 -26.73 -9.82
N LYS A 220 4.72 -27.22 -8.62
CA LYS A 220 3.35 -27.45 -8.19
C LYS A 220 2.82 -26.16 -7.61
N GLN A 221 1.78 -25.60 -8.24
CA GLN A 221 1.02 -24.48 -7.70
C GLN A 221 0.55 -24.77 -6.28
N PRO A 222 0.73 -23.86 -5.30
CA PRO A 222 0.01 -23.95 -4.04
C PRO A 222 -1.46 -23.60 -4.29
N GLY A 223 -2.33 -24.57 -3.98
CA GLY A 223 -3.76 -24.45 -4.15
C GLY A 223 -4.34 -23.25 -3.41
N VAL A 224 -5.23 -22.54 -4.12
CA VAL A 224 -6.15 -21.55 -3.58
C VAL A 224 -7.15 -22.32 -2.71
N ALA A 225 -7.11 -22.05 -1.42
CA ALA A 225 -8.16 -22.38 -0.45
C ALA A 225 -8.66 -21.09 0.21
#